data_a76f11f1c410842304d8048cf044c7b9
#
_entry.id   a76f11f1c410842304d8048cf044c7b9
#
_cell.length_a   1.000
_cell.length_b   1.000
_cell.length_c   1.000
_cell.angle_alpha   90.00
_cell.angle_beta   90.00
_cell.angle_gamma   90.00
#
_symmetry.space_group_name_H-M   'P 1'
#
loop_
_entity.id
_entity.type
_entity.pdbx_description
1 polymer ?
#
loop_
_entity_poly.entity_id
_entity_poly.type
_entity_poly.pdbx_seq_one_letter_code
_entity_poly.pdbx_strand_id
1 'polypeptide(L)'
;MSEQKGFTLWFTGLSGSGKTALAKKLAPALRERGLNVERLDGDIVRQSLTKDLGFSAEDRNTNIERVTFVAKLLSRNGVAVLASFISPYIARRDKSRAEIGNFVECYVECELDVLVERDVKGLYKKALAGEIKNFTGVSDPYEAPPNAEITVNSGIQTIEESMAIILQRLEELGYVPKAD
;
A
#
# COMPACT_ATOMS: atom_id res chain seq x y z
N MET A 1 -15.24 27.02 -2.31
CA MET A 1 -14.67 25.67 -2.61
C MET A 1 -14.04 25.18 -1.33
N SER A 2 -14.54 24.08 -0.76
CA SER A 2 -13.89 23.46 0.40
C SER A 2 -12.51 22.95 -0.04
N GLU A 3 -11.47 23.39 0.67
CA GLU A 3 -10.13 22.93 0.43
C GLU A 3 -10.08 21.41 0.61
N GLN A 4 -9.62 20.69 -0.40
CA GLN A 4 -9.53 19.22 -0.35
C GLN A 4 -8.55 18.82 0.75
N LYS A 5 -9.04 18.02 1.71
CA LYS A 5 -8.19 17.42 2.74
C LYS A 5 -7.38 16.30 2.13
N GLY A 6 -6.08 16.51 1.93
CA GLY A 6 -5.19 15.46 1.46
C GLY A 6 -4.96 14.38 2.53
N PHE A 7 -4.70 13.17 2.08
CA PHE A 7 -4.44 12.02 2.95
C PHE A 7 -3.57 10.99 2.23
N THR A 8 -3.00 10.07 2.97
CA THR A 8 -2.31 8.90 2.40
C THR A 8 -3.07 7.64 2.74
N LEU A 9 -3.54 6.93 1.72
CA LEU A 9 -4.00 5.55 1.81
C LEU A 9 -2.80 4.63 1.57
N TRP A 10 -2.35 4.00 2.64
CA TRP A 10 -1.16 3.15 2.64
C TRP A 10 -1.55 1.68 2.57
N PHE A 11 -1.39 1.08 1.38
CA PHE A 11 -1.58 -0.35 1.20
C PHE A 11 -0.35 -1.11 1.68
N THR A 12 -0.55 -2.06 2.58
CA THR A 12 0.46 -3.01 3.04
C THR A 12 -0.02 -4.45 2.82
N GLY A 13 0.89 -5.37 2.68
CA GLY A 13 0.60 -6.79 2.43
C GLY A 13 1.72 -7.45 1.64
N LEU A 14 1.69 -8.77 1.55
CA LEU A 14 2.69 -9.57 0.84
C LEU A 14 2.76 -9.24 -0.66
N SER A 15 3.85 -9.62 -1.31
CA SER A 15 3.98 -9.50 -2.77
C SER A 15 2.85 -10.28 -3.46
N GLY A 16 2.26 -9.70 -4.50
CA GLY A 16 1.16 -10.35 -5.23
C GLY A 16 -0.20 -10.31 -4.56
N SER A 17 -0.34 -9.67 -3.38
CA SER A 17 -1.64 -9.57 -2.68
C SER A 17 -2.67 -8.65 -3.36
N GLY A 18 -2.27 -7.88 -4.39
CA GLY A 18 -3.20 -7.03 -5.14
C GLY A 18 -3.16 -5.54 -4.80
N LYS A 19 -2.21 -5.07 -4.01
CA LYS A 19 -2.05 -3.66 -3.63
C LYS A 19 -2.05 -2.71 -4.83
N THR A 20 -1.19 -2.97 -5.81
CA THR A 20 -1.05 -2.16 -7.03
C THR A 20 -2.31 -2.20 -7.88
N ALA A 21 -2.96 -3.36 -8.00
CA ALA A 21 -4.21 -3.51 -8.75
C ALA A 21 -5.34 -2.69 -8.14
N LEU A 22 -5.49 -2.74 -6.81
CA LEU A 22 -6.44 -1.92 -6.07
C LEU A 22 -6.17 -0.43 -6.24
N ALA A 23 -4.93 0.02 -6.06
CA ALA A 23 -4.56 1.42 -6.25
C ALA A 23 -4.82 1.91 -7.69
N LYS A 24 -4.54 1.07 -8.70
CA LYS A 24 -4.81 1.39 -10.11
C LYS A 24 -6.29 1.60 -10.39
N LYS A 25 -7.16 0.76 -9.84
CA LYS A 25 -8.62 0.87 -10.02
C LYS A 25 -9.24 1.97 -9.16
N LEU A 26 -8.71 2.18 -7.96
CA LEU A 26 -9.22 3.19 -7.04
C LEU A 26 -8.91 4.62 -7.49
N ALA A 27 -7.75 4.86 -8.09
CA ALA A 27 -7.32 6.20 -8.51
C ALA A 27 -8.33 6.91 -9.43
N PRO A 28 -8.83 6.32 -10.53
CA PRO A 28 -9.85 6.96 -11.35
C PRO A 28 -11.14 7.21 -10.59
N ALA A 29 -11.62 6.28 -9.78
CA ALA A 29 -12.84 6.44 -8.98
C ALA A 29 -12.76 7.62 -8.00
N LEU A 30 -11.59 7.86 -7.39
CA LEU A 30 -11.37 9.02 -6.54
C LEU A 30 -11.30 10.33 -7.34
N ARG A 31 -10.71 10.30 -8.54
CA ARG A 31 -10.69 11.48 -9.43
C ARG A 31 -12.08 11.86 -9.91
N GLU A 32 -12.93 10.91 -10.24
CA GLU A 32 -14.35 11.13 -10.59
C GLU A 32 -15.12 11.81 -9.45
N ARG A 33 -14.70 11.61 -8.21
CA ARG A 33 -15.23 12.30 -7.02
C ARG A 33 -14.53 13.65 -6.74
N GLY A 34 -13.74 14.15 -7.66
CA GLY A 34 -13.12 15.48 -7.61
C GLY A 34 -11.80 15.55 -6.83
N LEU A 35 -11.19 14.41 -6.46
CA LEU A 35 -9.94 14.41 -5.73
C LEU A 35 -8.72 14.49 -6.67
N ASN A 36 -7.69 15.24 -6.24
CA ASN A 36 -6.35 15.11 -6.81
C ASN A 36 -5.71 13.84 -6.28
N VAL A 37 -5.27 12.96 -7.16
CA VAL A 37 -4.78 11.63 -6.77
C VAL A 37 -3.40 11.37 -7.35
N GLU A 38 -2.47 10.95 -6.50
CA GLU A 38 -1.15 10.46 -6.91
C GLU A 38 -0.92 9.03 -6.40
N ARG A 39 -0.24 8.21 -7.20
CA ARG A 39 0.12 6.85 -6.82
C ARG A 39 1.61 6.70 -6.64
N LEU A 40 2.00 6.17 -5.50
CA LEU A 40 3.38 5.77 -5.21
C LEU A 40 3.43 4.24 -5.16
N ASP A 41 3.97 3.65 -6.21
CA ASP A 41 4.09 2.19 -6.35
C ASP A 41 5.53 1.75 -6.16
N GLY A 42 5.74 0.66 -5.43
CA GLY A 42 7.06 0.18 -5.07
C GLY A 42 7.97 -0.12 -6.27
N ASP A 43 7.40 -0.69 -7.34
CA ASP A 43 8.18 -1.03 -8.53
C ASP A 43 8.65 0.25 -9.27
N ILE A 44 7.80 1.28 -9.34
CA ILE A 44 8.12 2.57 -9.99
C ILE A 44 9.12 3.38 -9.15
N VAL A 45 8.89 3.47 -7.85
CA VAL A 45 9.74 4.20 -6.90
C VAL A 45 11.18 3.65 -6.93
N ARG A 46 11.34 2.33 -7.04
CA ARG A 46 12.66 1.69 -7.10
C ARG A 46 13.41 1.94 -8.41
N GLN A 47 12.75 2.40 -9.45
CA GLN A 47 13.41 2.78 -10.70
C GLN A 47 14.04 4.19 -10.64
N SER A 48 13.64 4.99 -9.68
CA SER A 48 14.08 6.40 -9.55
C SER A 48 14.50 6.78 -8.13
N LEU A 49 13.53 7.03 -7.27
CA LEU A 49 13.74 7.60 -5.93
C LEU A 49 14.61 6.71 -5.01
N THR A 50 14.52 5.42 -5.16
CA THR A 50 15.21 4.44 -4.31
C THR A 50 15.99 3.39 -5.12
N LYS A 51 16.46 3.77 -6.31
CA LYS A 51 17.23 2.89 -7.20
C LYS A 51 18.57 2.43 -6.63
N ASP A 52 19.07 3.15 -5.65
CA ASP A 52 20.31 2.88 -4.92
C ASP A 52 20.15 1.84 -3.79
N LEU A 53 18.91 1.48 -3.45
CA LEU A 53 18.63 0.60 -2.33
C LEU A 53 18.41 -0.86 -2.78
N GLY A 54 18.89 -1.79 -1.94
CA GLY A 54 18.64 -3.23 -2.06
C GLY A 54 17.40 -3.68 -1.27
N PHE A 55 17.48 -4.89 -0.72
CA PHE A 55 16.38 -5.56 0.00
C PHE A 55 16.74 -5.97 1.42
N SER A 56 17.86 -5.50 1.98
CA SER A 56 18.17 -5.66 3.39
C SER A 56 17.07 -5.01 4.25
N ALA A 57 16.98 -5.37 5.52
CA ALA A 57 16.04 -4.75 6.44
C ALA A 57 16.26 -3.22 6.54
N GLU A 58 17.52 -2.78 6.54
CA GLU A 58 17.89 -1.36 6.54
C GLU A 58 17.45 -0.66 5.26
N ASP A 59 17.72 -1.23 4.09
CA ASP A 59 17.30 -0.68 2.79
C ASP A 59 15.78 -0.59 2.68
N ARG A 60 15.05 -1.59 3.18
CA ARG A 60 13.58 -1.55 3.22
C ARG A 60 13.07 -0.41 4.10
N ASN A 61 13.66 -0.19 5.26
CA ASN A 61 13.32 0.94 6.13
C ASN A 61 13.62 2.28 5.47
N THR A 62 14.79 2.42 4.85
CA THR A 62 15.18 3.64 4.12
C THR A 62 14.25 3.89 2.93
N ASN A 63 13.87 2.85 2.19
CA ASN A 63 12.89 2.96 1.10
C ASN A 63 11.57 3.55 1.60
N ILE A 64 11.01 2.99 2.68
CA ILE A 64 9.76 3.49 3.26
C ILE A 64 9.91 4.90 3.83
N GLU A 65 11.06 5.24 4.40
CA GLU A 65 11.34 6.59 4.89
C GLU A 65 11.29 7.64 3.78
N ARG A 66 11.95 7.39 2.65
CA ARG A 66 11.91 8.30 1.50
C ARG A 66 10.50 8.42 0.91
N VAL A 67 9.78 7.31 0.79
CA VAL A 67 8.38 7.31 0.33
C VAL A 67 7.47 8.07 1.29
N THR A 68 7.66 7.90 2.60
CA THR A 68 6.92 8.63 3.63
C THR A 68 7.08 10.13 3.49
N PHE A 69 8.30 10.60 3.25
CA PHE A 69 8.58 12.02 3.02
C PHE A 69 7.81 12.56 1.81
N VAL A 70 7.84 11.85 0.68
CA VAL A 70 7.09 12.24 -0.52
C VAL A 70 5.59 12.23 -0.28
N ALA A 71 5.06 11.18 0.34
CA ALA A 71 3.64 11.07 0.67
C ALA A 71 3.18 12.20 1.59
N LYS A 72 3.98 12.57 2.59
CA LYS A 72 3.73 13.71 3.47
C LYS A 72 3.65 15.02 2.70
N LEU A 73 4.59 15.28 1.79
CA LEU A 73 4.58 16.49 0.97
C LEU A 73 3.32 16.60 0.11
N LEU A 74 2.91 15.51 -0.52
CA LEU A 74 1.72 15.47 -1.36
C LEU A 74 0.43 15.63 -0.55
N SER A 75 0.29 14.86 0.54
CA SER A 75 -0.92 14.88 1.36
C SER A 75 -1.18 16.24 1.99
N ARG A 76 -0.14 16.91 2.53
CA ARG A 76 -0.31 18.25 3.12
C ARG A 76 -0.72 19.32 2.11
N ASN A 77 -0.52 19.05 0.81
CA ASN A 77 -0.91 19.92 -0.30
C ASN A 77 -2.23 19.47 -0.96
N GLY A 78 -3.08 18.74 -0.24
CA GLY A 78 -4.43 18.40 -0.69
C GLY A 78 -4.49 17.19 -1.65
N VAL A 79 -3.44 16.39 -1.76
CA VAL A 79 -3.42 15.21 -2.64
C VAL A 79 -3.82 13.95 -1.88
N ALA A 80 -4.69 13.14 -2.46
CA ALA A 80 -4.94 11.77 -2.03
C ALA A 80 -3.82 10.86 -2.57
N VAL A 81 -2.94 10.42 -1.70
CA VAL A 81 -1.81 9.56 -2.06
C VAL A 81 -2.18 8.09 -1.88
N LEU A 82 -2.04 7.30 -2.93
CA LEU A 82 -2.22 5.84 -2.89
C LEU A 82 -0.84 5.18 -2.89
N ALA A 83 -0.34 4.83 -1.72
CA ALA A 83 0.99 4.24 -1.53
C ALA A 83 0.89 2.71 -1.47
N SER A 84 1.53 2.00 -2.39
CA SER A 84 1.47 0.53 -2.51
C SER A 84 2.85 -0.09 -2.26
N PHE A 85 3.08 -0.53 -1.02
CA PHE A 85 4.34 -1.12 -0.58
C PHE A 85 4.10 -2.33 0.31
N ILE A 86 4.99 -3.32 0.27
CA ILE A 86 4.94 -4.44 1.23
C ILE A 86 5.03 -3.88 2.64
N SER A 87 6.01 -2.99 2.92
CA SER A 87 6.22 -2.32 4.21
C SER A 87 6.07 -3.29 5.40
N PRO A 88 6.99 -4.27 5.54
CA PRO A 88 6.76 -5.46 6.37
C PRO A 88 6.79 -5.20 7.88
N TYR A 89 7.32 -4.06 8.33
CA TYR A 89 7.56 -3.80 9.75
C TYR A 89 6.55 -2.83 10.34
N ILE A 90 5.87 -3.23 11.42
CA ILE A 90 4.87 -2.42 12.15
C ILE A 90 5.50 -1.08 12.59
N ALA A 91 6.65 -1.13 13.25
CA ALA A 91 7.32 0.06 13.77
C ALA A 91 7.60 1.11 12.66
N ARG A 92 7.93 0.67 11.44
CA ARG A 92 8.16 1.60 10.33
C ARG A 92 6.84 2.19 9.80
N ARG A 93 5.77 1.41 9.72
CA ARG A 93 4.44 1.92 9.34
C ARG A 93 3.90 2.90 10.37
N ASP A 94 4.06 2.61 11.66
CA ASP A 94 3.67 3.52 12.75
C ASP A 94 4.40 4.85 12.68
N LYS A 95 5.70 4.82 12.37
CA LYS A 95 6.49 6.04 12.15
C LYS A 95 5.98 6.83 10.95
N SER A 96 5.65 6.16 9.84
CA SER A 96 5.05 6.80 8.65
C SER A 96 3.70 7.44 8.98
N ARG A 97 2.86 6.77 9.76
CA ARG A 97 1.58 7.29 10.26
C ARG A 97 1.78 8.58 11.06
N ALA A 98 2.71 8.58 12.00
CA ALA A 98 3.00 9.76 12.83
C ALA A 98 3.53 10.93 12.00
N GLU A 99 4.38 10.67 11.02
CA GLU A 99 4.97 11.70 10.17
C GLU A 99 3.99 12.32 9.17
N ILE A 100 3.08 11.52 8.59
CA ILE A 100 2.10 11.97 7.59
C ILE A 100 0.87 12.62 8.24
N GLY A 101 0.41 12.07 9.35
CA GLY A 101 -0.77 12.55 10.09
C GLY A 101 -2.08 12.03 9.50
N ASN A 102 -2.51 12.52 8.33
CA ASN A 102 -3.69 12.01 7.62
C ASN A 102 -3.35 10.69 6.92
N PHE A 103 -3.27 9.63 7.68
CA PHE A 103 -2.82 8.31 7.26
C PHE A 103 -3.92 7.27 7.48
N VAL A 104 -4.21 6.49 6.47
CA VAL A 104 -5.16 5.37 6.51
C VAL A 104 -4.41 4.11 6.10
N GLU A 105 -4.26 3.16 7.01
CA GLU A 105 -3.63 1.88 6.72
C GLU A 105 -4.65 0.91 6.13
N CYS A 106 -4.35 0.39 4.95
CA CYS A 106 -5.14 -0.64 4.29
C CYS A 106 -4.33 -1.93 4.19
N TYR A 107 -4.71 -2.92 4.98
CA TYR A 107 -4.13 -4.24 4.92
C TYR A 107 -4.79 -5.06 3.81
N VAL A 108 -4.01 -5.41 2.80
CA VAL A 108 -4.43 -6.31 1.73
C VAL A 108 -3.96 -7.71 2.10
N GLU A 109 -4.81 -8.41 2.86
CA GLU A 109 -4.58 -9.75 3.34
C GLU A 109 -4.70 -10.76 2.18
N CYS A 110 -3.85 -11.77 2.20
CA CYS A 110 -3.97 -12.94 1.34
C CYS A 110 -3.12 -14.06 1.93
N GLU A 111 -3.68 -15.26 2.00
CA GLU A 111 -2.95 -16.43 2.46
C GLU A 111 -1.75 -16.74 1.58
N LEU A 112 -0.63 -17.13 2.21
CA LEU A 112 0.62 -17.39 1.50
C LEU A 112 0.45 -18.47 0.43
N ASP A 113 -0.28 -19.54 0.72
CA ASP A 113 -0.52 -20.63 -0.21
C ASP A 113 -1.24 -20.15 -1.48
N VAL A 114 -2.20 -19.22 -1.34
CA VAL A 114 -2.89 -18.60 -2.48
C VAL A 114 -1.93 -17.75 -3.30
N LEU A 115 -1.03 -17.01 -2.65
CA LEU A 115 -0.03 -16.18 -3.32
C LEU A 115 0.99 -17.04 -4.06
N VAL A 116 1.42 -18.14 -3.46
CA VAL A 116 2.34 -19.12 -4.08
C VAL A 116 1.71 -19.76 -5.31
N GLU A 117 0.42 -20.14 -5.23
CA GLU A 117 -0.30 -20.70 -6.36
C GLU A 117 -0.46 -19.69 -7.50
N ARG A 118 -0.83 -18.45 -7.18
CA ARG A 118 -0.97 -17.37 -8.17
C ARG A 118 0.36 -16.97 -8.79
N ASP A 119 1.39 -16.86 -7.99
CA ASP A 119 2.77 -16.44 -8.31
C ASP A 119 2.90 -15.49 -9.50
N VAL A 120 2.12 -14.40 -9.47
CA VAL A 120 1.91 -13.47 -10.59
C VAL A 120 3.22 -12.91 -11.16
N LYS A 121 4.25 -12.74 -10.31
CA LYS A 121 5.59 -12.25 -10.71
C LYS A 121 6.62 -13.37 -10.87
N GLY A 122 6.29 -14.63 -10.63
CA GLY A 122 7.23 -15.76 -10.64
C GLY A 122 8.25 -15.73 -9.50
N LEU A 123 8.04 -14.91 -8.48
CA LEU A 123 9.01 -14.68 -7.41
C LEU A 123 8.92 -15.70 -6.28
N TYR A 124 7.71 -16.20 -5.96
CA TYR A 124 7.54 -17.19 -4.89
C TYR A 124 8.22 -18.52 -5.23
N LYS A 125 8.09 -18.99 -6.45
CA LYS A 125 8.77 -20.19 -6.93
C LYS A 125 10.29 -20.07 -6.73
N LYS A 126 10.87 -18.94 -7.11
CA LYS A 126 12.31 -18.66 -6.95
C LYS A 126 12.70 -18.52 -5.48
N ALA A 127 11.89 -17.86 -4.68
CA ALA A 127 12.14 -17.70 -3.24
C ALA A 127 12.10 -19.03 -2.50
N LEU A 128 11.12 -19.88 -2.79
CA LEU A 128 11.01 -21.23 -2.21
C LEU A 128 12.15 -22.16 -2.66
N ALA A 129 12.67 -21.97 -3.87
CA ALA A 129 13.85 -22.68 -4.36
C ALA A 129 15.17 -22.14 -3.77
N GLY A 130 15.13 -21.08 -2.95
CA GLY A 130 16.32 -20.46 -2.37
C GLY A 130 17.12 -19.57 -3.34
N GLU A 131 16.61 -19.29 -4.53
CA GLU A 131 17.25 -18.44 -5.53
C GLU A 131 17.17 -16.95 -5.18
N ILE A 132 16.14 -16.55 -4.42
CA ILE A 132 15.96 -15.19 -3.91
C ILE A 132 16.12 -15.21 -2.40
N LYS A 133 17.06 -14.42 -1.90
CA LYS A 133 17.27 -14.20 -0.47
C LYS A 133 16.42 -13.01 0.03
N ASN A 134 16.15 -12.98 1.33
CA ASN A 134 15.44 -11.88 1.98
C ASN A 134 14.06 -11.59 1.33
N PHE A 135 13.30 -12.66 1.01
CA PHE A 135 11.98 -12.54 0.43
C PHE A 135 10.91 -12.51 1.52
N THR A 136 10.18 -11.41 1.62
CA THR A 136 9.14 -11.23 2.64
C THR A 136 8.03 -12.27 2.51
N GLY A 137 7.73 -12.95 3.60
CA GLY A 137 6.73 -14.02 3.68
C GLY A 137 7.29 -15.42 3.44
N VAL A 138 8.53 -15.56 2.96
CA VAL A 138 9.22 -16.85 2.77
C VAL A 138 10.44 -16.93 3.67
N SER A 139 11.47 -16.14 3.43
CA SER A 139 12.71 -16.12 4.22
C SER A 139 12.80 -14.97 5.21
N ASP A 140 12.03 -13.91 4.99
CA ASP A 140 11.93 -12.74 5.87
C ASP A 140 10.50 -12.58 6.40
N PRO A 141 10.32 -12.03 7.62
CA PRO A 141 9.01 -11.88 8.22
C PRO A 141 8.20 -10.76 7.57
N TYR A 142 6.88 -10.92 7.62
CA TYR A 142 5.89 -9.87 7.43
C TYR A 142 5.07 -9.72 8.71
N GLU A 143 5.05 -8.52 9.26
CA GLU A 143 4.30 -8.20 10.46
C GLU A 143 2.94 -7.60 10.06
N ALA A 144 1.88 -8.42 10.14
CA ALA A 144 0.52 -7.96 9.83
C ALA A 144 0.11 -6.81 10.77
N PRO A 145 -0.58 -5.77 10.27
CA PRO A 145 -1.01 -4.67 11.11
C PRO A 145 -2.08 -5.14 12.11
N PRO A 146 -1.91 -4.83 13.41
CA PRO A 146 -2.87 -5.25 14.43
C PRO A 146 -4.17 -4.45 14.39
N ASN A 147 -4.15 -3.21 13.89
CA ASN A 147 -5.26 -2.26 13.93
C ASN A 147 -5.32 -1.40 12.65
N ALA A 148 -5.31 -2.03 11.48
CA ALA A 148 -5.50 -1.30 10.22
C ALA A 148 -6.92 -0.67 10.17
N GLU A 149 -7.03 0.54 9.67
CA GLU A 149 -8.34 1.20 9.45
C GLU A 149 -9.19 0.45 8.44
N ILE A 150 -8.54 -0.23 7.49
CA ILE A 150 -9.18 -1.01 6.44
C ILE A 150 -8.45 -2.35 6.31
N THR A 151 -9.21 -3.44 6.26
CA THR A 151 -8.69 -4.76 5.89
C THR A 151 -9.56 -5.33 4.78
N VAL A 152 -8.93 -5.76 3.70
CA VAL A 152 -9.56 -6.49 2.60
C VAL A 152 -8.79 -7.79 2.36
N ASN A 153 -9.50 -8.85 2.01
CA ASN A 153 -8.88 -10.17 1.78
C ASN A 153 -9.00 -10.54 0.30
N SER A 154 -7.91 -10.38 -0.43
CA SER A 154 -7.85 -10.67 -1.87
C SER A 154 -7.83 -12.17 -2.21
N GLY A 155 -7.72 -13.03 -1.20
CA GLY A 155 -7.86 -14.48 -1.36
C GLY A 155 -9.31 -14.93 -1.59
N ILE A 156 -10.27 -14.15 -1.07
CA ILE A 156 -11.70 -14.49 -1.08
C ILE A 156 -12.59 -13.42 -1.69
N GLN A 157 -12.11 -12.17 -1.83
CA GLN A 157 -12.86 -11.05 -2.38
C GLN A 157 -12.40 -10.72 -3.79
N THR A 158 -13.32 -10.27 -4.63
CA THR A 158 -13.00 -9.64 -5.91
C THR A 158 -12.38 -8.25 -5.68
N ILE A 159 -11.77 -7.69 -6.72
CA ILE A 159 -11.23 -6.32 -6.66
C ILE A 159 -12.37 -5.32 -6.43
N GLU A 160 -13.51 -5.53 -7.04
CA GLU A 160 -14.71 -4.68 -6.93
C GLU A 160 -15.26 -4.67 -5.50
N GLU A 161 -15.36 -5.83 -4.86
CA GLU A 161 -15.79 -5.97 -3.46
C GLU A 161 -14.80 -5.27 -2.52
N SER A 162 -13.50 -5.48 -2.72
CA SER A 162 -12.46 -4.80 -1.94
C SER A 162 -12.49 -3.28 -2.13
N MET A 163 -12.70 -2.80 -3.36
CA MET A 163 -12.85 -1.37 -3.65
C MET A 163 -14.07 -0.75 -2.93
N ALA A 164 -15.20 -1.45 -2.92
CA ALA A 164 -16.40 -0.98 -2.24
C ALA A 164 -16.16 -0.79 -0.74
N ILE A 165 -15.49 -1.75 -0.10
CA ILE A 165 -15.11 -1.66 1.32
C ILE A 165 -14.18 -0.46 1.56
N ILE A 166 -13.17 -0.28 0.71
CA ILE A 166 -12.20 0.82 0.84
C ILE A 166 -12.90 2.18 0.69
N LEU A 167 -13.73 2.35 -0.34
CA LEU A 167 -14.43 3.61 -0.59
C LEU A 167 -15.39 3.94 0.55
N GLN A 168 -16.20 2.99 1.00
CA GLN A 168 -17.10 3.18 2.12
C GLN A 168 -16.34 3.65 3.36
N ARG A 169 -15.21 3.00 3.67
CA ARG A 169 -14.43 3.37 4.86
C ARG A 169 -13.79 4.74 4.75
N LEU A 170 -13.31 5.13 3.58
CA LEU A 170 -12.77 6.47 3.32
C LEU A 170 -13.85 7.56 3.43
N GLU A 171 -15.09 7.26 3.01
CA GLU A 171 -16.26 8.14 3.22
C GLU A 171 -16.58 8.31 4.72
N GLU A 172 -16.62 7.21 5.48
CA GLU A 172 -16.86 7.23 6.92
C GLU A 172 -15.79 8.02 7.68
N LEU A 173 -14.52 7.92 7.25
CA LEU A 173 -13.41 8.67 7.80
C LEU A 173 -13.39 10.16 7.36
N GLY A 174 -14.25 10.55 6.42
CA GLY A 174 -14.36 11.93 5.94
C GLY A 174 -13.26 12.37 4.97
N TYR A 175 -12.58 11.42 4.32
CA TYR A 175 -11.56 11.72 3.32
C TYR A 175 -12.10 11.80 1.89
N VAL A 176 -13.20 11.12 1.64
CA VAL A 176 -13.83 11.04 0.32
C VAL A 176 -15.29 11.49 0.43
N PRO A 177 -15.79 12.34 -0.49
CA PRO A 177 -17.21 12.66 -0.54
C PRO A 177 -18.04 11.39 -0.77
N LYS A 178 -19.22 11.33 -0.16
CA LYS A 178 -20.18 10.27 -0.48
C LYS A 178 -20.56 10.32 -1.95
N ALA A 179 -20.80 9.16 -2.53
CA ALA A 179 -21.41 9.11 -3.86
C ALA A 179 -22.86 9.65 -3.76
N ASP A 180 -23.25 10.49 -4.73
CA ASP A 180 -24.63 10.98 -4.88
C ASP A 180 -25.56 9.83 -5.26
#